data_b545df491daac4f9d3c227f13f673fa5
#
_entry.id   b545df491daac4f9d3c227f13f673fa5
#
_cell.length_a   1.000
_cell.length_b   1.000
_cell.length_c   1.000
_cell.angle_alpha   90.00
_cell.angle_beta   90.00
_cell.angle_gamma   90.00
#
_symmetry.space_group_name_H-M   'P 1'
#
loop_
_entity.id
_entity.type
_entity.pdbx_description
1 polymer ?
#
loop_
_entity_poly.entity_id
_entity_poly.type
_entity_poly.pdbx_seq_one_letter_code
_entity_poly.pdbx_strand_id
1 'polypeptide(L)'
;MDTNYFNFDSIYKLNEEESTENTENSESEIGYPVHVYFHDFATLYMHQISWQWHPEIEVIIVNHGDVAFLTNESRTILHAGQGVVINANVMHSLEPATQDANCSIYSTIFHPAFLFGYGDVLVSDKYLVPVITSPTFQYLILDENEPTTVELLDQINGVIADNLVKKFGFELSTKAKLCYFWIALINTVAPGKTIKKPSKSISLDEARAKDIIMFIEQNYADKITLDDLADSVHISKSECCRCFKRALNLTPIEYLMKFRIFKSASMIQNNDPKARSFSDLAFNVGFNNASYFNKVFRQYLGCTPSEYRRKIKTDPNFDPFKNISL
;
A
#
# COMPACT_ATOMS: atom_id res chain seq x y z
N MET A 1 17.88 -23.34 1.01
CA MET A 1 16.76 -22.61 1.62
C MET A 1 16.89 -21.20 1.12
N ASP A 2 16.29 -20.95 -0.04
CA ASP A 2 16.38 -19.64 -0.71
C ASP A 2 15.33 -18.74 -0.11
N THR A 3 15.81 -17.81 0.73
CA THR A 3 15.00 -16.69 1.19
C THR A 3 14.93 -15.69 0.04
N ASN A 4 13.87 -15.78 -0.78
CA ASN A 4 13.53 -14.73 -1.72
C ASN A 4 13.12 -13.50 -0.92
N TYR A 5 14.08 -12.60 -0.72
CA TYR A 5 13.81 -11.24 -0.29
C TYR A 5 13.00 -10.55 -1.41
N PHE A 6 11.72 -10.34 -1.17
CA PHE A 6 10.91 -9.47 -1.99
C PHE A 6 11.56 -8.08 -2.01
N ASN A 7 11.84 -7.60 -3.21
CA ASN A 7 12.46 -6.31 -3.42
C ASN A 7 11.41 -5.22 -3.16
N PHE A 8 11.40 -4.68 -1.95
CA PHE A 8 10.54 -3.60 -1.48
C PHE A 8 10.64 -2.36 -2.37
N ASP A 9 11.79 -2.14 -2.95
CA ASP A 9 12.08 -1.07 -3.90
C ASP A 9 11.14 -1.03 -5.11
N SER A 10 10.47 -2.13 -5.47
CA SER A 10 9.62 -2.13 -6.68
C SER A 10 8.22 -1.59 -6.44
N ILE A 11 7.65 -1.77 -5.25
CA ILE A 11 6.28 -1.30 -4.92
C ILE A 11 6.32 0.17 -4.48
N TYR A 12 7.31 0.54 -3.64
CA TYR A 12 7.48 1.92 -3.18
C TYR A 12 8.15 2.82 -4.21
N LYS A 13 9.06 2.35 -5.07
CA LYS A 13 9.58 3.13 -6.22
C LYS A 13 8.50 3.56 -7.19
N LEU A 14 7.38 2.85 -7.28
CA LEU A 14 6.22 3.32 -8.06
C LEU A 14 5.58 4.58 -7.46
N ASN A 15 5.70 4.77 -6.13
CA ASN A 15 5.19 5.95 -5.42
C ASN A 15 6.29 7.00 -5.20
N GLU A 16 7.59 6.63 -5.06
CA GLU A 16 8.70 7.57 -4.85
C GLU A 16 9.15 8.27 -6.15
N GLU A 17 9.04 7.65 -7.32
CA GLU A 17 9.35 8.32 -8.59
C GLU A 17 8.39 9.48 -8.92
N GLU A 18 7.29 9.64 -8.15
CA GLU A 18 6.30 10.70 -8.34
C GLU A 18 6.42 11.87 -7.36
N SER A 19 7.21 11.77 -6.29
CA SER A 19 7.36 12.84 -5.28
C SER A 19 8.66 13.65 -5.40
N THR A 20 9.38 13.59 -6.53
CA THR A 20 10.63 14.32 -6.72
C THR A 20 10.43 15.75 -7.22
N GLU A 21 9.95 16.61 -6.32
CA GLU A 21 10.42 18.01 -6.23
C GLU A 21 10.40 18.42 -4.76
N ASN A 22 11.54 18.31 -4.10
CA ASN A 22 11.95 18.79 -2.76
C ASN A 22 12.27 17.72 -1.71
N THR A 23 13.09 16.72 -2.04
CA THR A 23 14.01 16.15 -1.04
C THR A 23 15.29 15.69 -1.74
N GLU A 24 16.20 16.61 -1.99
CA GLU A 24 17.62 16.28 -2.05
C GLU A 24 18.00 15.69 -0.67
N ASN A 25 18.45 14.43 -0.65
CA ASN A 25 18.94 13.57 0.42
C ASN A 25 17.97 12.49 0.89
N SER A 26 17.62 11.55 0.01
CA SER A 26 17.33 10.18 0.43
C SER A 26 18.30 9.21 -0.26
N GLU A 27 19.60 9.30 0.07
CA GLU A 27 20.38 8.08 0.13
C GLU A 27 19.70 7.26 1.23
N SER A 28 18.93 6.22 0.84
CA SER A 28 18.45 5.19 1.76
C SER A 28 19.71 4.69 2.47
N GLU A 29 19.88 5.04 3.74
CA GLU A 29 21.00 4.58 4.54
C GLU A 29 20.92 3.06 4.53
N ILE A 30 21.82 2.43 3.78
CA ILE A 30 21.87 0.97 3.62
C ILE A 30 21.93 0.37 5.03
N GLY A 31 20.82 -0.23 5.46
CA GLY A 31 20.72 -0.93 6.75
C GLY A 31 19.84 -0.33 7.83
N TYR A 32 19.18 0.83 7.62
CA TYR A 32 18.23 1.37 8.58
C TYR A 32 16.79 0.93 8.22
N PRO A 33 16.16 0.03 8.99
CA PRO A 33 14.92 -0.64 8.59
C PRO A 33 13.65 0.05 9.10
N VAL A 34 13.68 1.37 9.23
CA VAL A 34 12.50 2.19 9.58
C VAL A 34 12.36 3.30 8.55
N HIS A 35 11.20 3.37 7.92
CA HIS A 35 10.91 4.36 6.89
C HIS A 35 9.68 5.18 7.30
N VAL A 36 9.78 6.50 7.20
CA VAL A 36 8.67 7.43 7.43
C VAL A 36 8.41 8.18 6.13
N TYR A 37 7.23 7.94 5.55
CA TYR A 37 6.78 8.58 4.32
C TYR A 37 5.70 9.61 4.62
N PHE A 38 5.74 10.72 3.90
CA PHE A 38 4.65 11.67 3.85
C PHE A 38 3.90 11.52 2.53
N HIS A 39 2.60 11.33 2.59
CA HIS A 39 1.76 11.22 1.41
C HIS A 39 0.70 12.31 1.43
N ASP A 40 0.75 13.19 0.43
CA ASP A 40 -0.32 14.14 0.12
C ASP A 40 -1.17 13.55 -0.99
N PHE A 41 -2.41 13.19 -0.68
CA PHE A 41 -3.30 12.53 -1.63
C PHE A 41 -3.61 13.40 -2.86
N ALA A 42 -3.53 14.72 -2.75
CA ALA A 42 -3.69 15.61 -3.91
C ALA A 42 -2.59 15.42 -4.95
N THR A 43 -1.39 14.97 -4.53
CA THR A 43 -0.25 14.74 -5.41
C THR A 43 -0.07 13.28 -5.81
N LEU A 44 -0.68 12.35 -5.05
CA LEU A 44 -0.58 10.93 -5.35
C LEU A 44 -1.31 10.59 -6.65
N TYR A 45 -0.72 9.66 -7.34
CA TYR A 45 -1.33 9.00 -8.48
C TYR A 45 -2.68 8.36 -8.06
N MET A 46 -3.78 8.77 -8.74
CA MET A 46 -5.17 8.41 -8.39
C MET A 46 -5.65 8.84 -7.02
N HIS A 47 -4.94 9.73 -6.33
CA HIS A 47 -5.29 10.13 -4.97
C HIS A 47 -5.49 8.94 -4.02
N GLN A 48 -4.79 7.83 -4.25
CA GLN A 48 -4.93 6.63 -3.41
C GLN A 48 -3.60 5.90 -3.27
N ILE A 49 -3.45 5.20 -2.15
CA ILE A 49 -2.47 4.14 -2.00
C ILE A 49 -3.19 2.84 -2.40
N SER A 50 -2.74 2.24 -3.48
CA SER A 50 -3.34 1.02 -4.03
C SER A 50 -3.29 -0.14 -3.04
N TRP A 51 -4.08 -1.19 -3.30
CA TRP A 51 -4.04 -2.42 -2.53
C TRP A 51 -2.64 -2.98 -2.43
N GLN A 52 -2.16 -3.12 -1.19
CA GLN A 52 -0.82 -3.59 -0.86
C GLN A 52 -0.83 -4.47 0.38
N TRP A 53 0.23 -5.25 0.55
CA TRP A 53 0.56 -5.99 1.77
C TRP A 53 2.06 -6.20 1.82
N HIS A 54 2.62 -6.29 3.00
CA HIS A 54 4.07 -6.44 3.20
C HIS A 54 4.33 -7.08 4.57
N PRO A 55 5.51 -7.70 4.79
CA PRO A 55 5.84 -8.38 6.03
C PRO A 55 6.15 -7.44 7.20
N GLU A 56 6.24 -6.14 6.95
CA GLU A 56 6.46 -5.12 7.96
C GLU A 56 5.17 -4.74 8.68
N ILE A 57 5.34 -4.12 9.84
CA ILE A 57 4.27 -3.37 10.51
C ILE A 57 4.24 -1.97 9.89
N GLU A 58 3.04 -1.52 9.56
CA GLU A 58 2.80 -0.15 9.14
C GLU A 58 1.94 0.58 10.15
N VAL A 59 2.31 1.82 10.46
CA VAL A 59 1.51 2.71 11.28
C VAL A 59 1.24 3.98 10.50
N ILE A 60 -0.03 4.24 10.25
CA ILE A 60 -0.49 5.41 9.50
C ILE A 60 -1.07 6.40 10.50
N ILE A 61 -0.72 7.69 10.34
CA ILE A 61 -1.31 8.80 11.06
C ILE A 61 -1.87 9.80 10.04
N VAL A 62 -3.14 10.16 10.18
CA VAL A 62 -3.76 11.19 9.35
C VAL A 62 -3.27 12.56 9.83
N ASN A 63 -2.52 13.25 8.96
CA ASN A 63 -1.97 14.55 9.24
C ASN A 63 -3.01 15.68 8.98
N HIS A 64 -3.78 15.52 7.90
CA HIS A 64 -4.79 16.53 7.50
C HIS A 64 -5.93 15.85 6.75
N GLY A 65 -7.15 16.38 6.91
CA GLY A 65 -8.35 15.89 6.23
C GLY A 65 -8.84 14.53 6.72
N ASP A 66 -9.64 13.88 5.91
CA ASP A 66 -10.25 12.58 6.22
C ASP A 66 -9.81 11.53 5.19
N VAL A 67 -9.34 10.38 5.68
CA VAL A 67 -8.84 9.28 4.87
C VAL A 67 -9.64 8.02 5.13
N ALA A 68 -10.05 7.34 4.08
CA ALA A 68 -10.65 6.02 4.16
C ALA A 68 -9.54 4.97 4.16
N PHE A 69 -9.47 4.19 5.21
CA PHE A 69 -8.70 2.97 5.33
C PHE A 69 -9.56 1.79 4.93
N LEU A 70 -9.10 1.00 3.97
CA LEU A 70 -9.83 -0.13 3.41
C LEU A 70 -9.10 -1.43 3.70
N THR A 71 -9.87 -2.41 4.13
CA THR A 71 -9.48 -3.82 4.12
C THR A 71 -10.50 -4.60 3.29
N ASN A 72 -10.25 -5.88 3.03
CA ASN A 72 -11.23 -6.74 2.34
C ASN A 72 -12.58 -6.85 3.08
N GLU A 73 -12.63 -6.53 4.38
CA GLU A 73 -13.82 -6.67 5.23
C GLU A 73 -14.47 -5.33 5.60
N SER A 74 -13.73 -4.22 5.52
CA SER A 74 -14.18 -2.94 6.05
C SER A 74 -13.64 -1.73 5.30
N ARG A 75 -14.41 -0.65 5.38
CA ARG A 75 -14.00 0.71 5.05
C ARG A 75 -14.19 1.58 6.28
N THR A 76 -13.11 2.08 6.84
CA THR A 76 -13.10 2.90 8.06
C THR A 76 -12.60 4.30 7.73
N ILE A 77 -13.32 5.33 8.14
CA ILE A 77 -12.87 6.71 7.99
C ILE A 77 -11.98 7.06 9.19
N LEU A 78 -10.80 7.57 8.89
CA LEU A 78 -9.85 8.12 9.84
C LEU A 78 -9.82 9.64 9.68
N HIS A 79 -9.96 10.34 10.78
CA HIS A 79 -9.90 11.81 10.85
C HIS A 79 -8.50 12.29 11.20
N ALA A 80 -8.20 13.57 10.93
CA ALA A 80 -6.93 14.18 11.30
C ALA A 80 -6.61 13.93 12.81
N GLY A 81 -5.39 13.49 13.10
CA GLY A 81 -4.93 13.05 14.42
C GLY A 81 -5.18 11.61 14.76
N GLN A 82 -6.13 10.94 14.09
CA GLN A 82 -6.32 9.50 14.21
C GLN A 82 -5.30 8.72 13.37
N GLY A 83 -5.18 7.44 13.65
CA GLY A 83 -4.30 6.56 12.88
C GLY A 83 -4.75 5.11 12.88
N VAL A 84 -3.93 4.27 12.27
CA VAL A 84 -4.12 2.82 12.27
C VAL A 84 -2.78 2.11 12.33
N VAL A 85 -2.69 1.10 13.20
CA VAL A 85 -1.60 0.10 13.19
C VAL A 85 -2.06 -1.06 12.33
N ILE A 86 -1.30 -1.40 11.32
CA ILE A 86 -1.59 -2.50 10.38
C ILE A 86 -0.57 -3.60 10.64
N ASN A 87 -1.08 -4.81 10.89
CA ASN A 87 -0.22 -5.95 11.16
C ASN A 87 0.46 -6.46 9.87
N ALA A 88 1.53 -7.22 10.06
CA ALA A 88 2.27 -7.86 8.99
C ALA A 88 1.35 -8.66 8.05
N ASN A 89 1.57 -8.55 6.76
CA ASN A 89 0.85 -9.26 5.71
C ASN A 89 -0.68 -9.00 5.63
N VAL A 90 -1.18 -7.93 6.23
CA VAL A 90 -2.58 -7.52 6.08
C VAL A 90 -2.75 -6.74 4.78
N MET A 91 -3.68 -7.19 3.95
CA MET A 91 -4.02 -6.50 2.71
C MET A 91 -4.84 -5.25 3.02
N HIS A 92 -4.38 -4.10 2.54
CA HIS A 92 -5.01 -2.81 2.80
C HIS A 92 -4.81 -1.82 1.66
N SER A 93 -5.58 -0.74 1.69
CA SER A 93 -5.54 0.36 0.74
C SER A 93 -6.01 1.65 1.43
N LEU A 94 -5.61 2.81 0.93
CA LEU A 94 -6.07 4.11 1.44
C LEU A 94 -6.50 5.01 0.29
N GLU A 95 -7.57 5.76 0.55
CA GLU A 95 -8.11 6.75 -0.38
C GLU A 95 -8.67 7.95 0.38
N PRO A 96 -8.86 9.12 -0.22
CA PRO A 96 -9.62 10.19 0.40
C PRO A 96 -11.02 9.73 0.81
N ALA A 97 -11.50 10.17 1.96
CA ALA A 97 -12.84 9.82 2.41
C ALA A 97 -13.94 10.42 1.53
N THR A 98 -13.64 11.52 0.85
CA THR A 98 -14.51 12.28 -0.06
C THR A 98 -13.83 12.46 -1.42
N GLN A 99 -14.56 13.01 -2.40
CA GLN A 99 -14.00 13.33 -3.73
C GLN A 99 -12.98 14.48 -3.70
N ASP A 100 -12.89 15.22 -2.60
CA ASP A 100 -11.85 16.21 -2.37
C ASP A 100 -10.62 15.51 -1.80
N ALA A 101 -9.56 15.42 -2.60
CA ALA A 101 -8.30 14.78 -2.22
C ALA A 101 -7.45 15.62 -1.25
N ASN A 102 -8.01 16.64 -0.61
CA ASN A 102 -7.31 17.49 0.35
C ASN A 102 -7.12 16.78 1.69
N CYS A 103 -6.32 15.75 1.67
CA CYS A 103 -5.93 14.99 2.86
C CYS A 103 -4.49 14.48 2.72
N SER A 104 -3.84 14.26 3.86
CA SER A 104 -2.47 13.77 3.92
C SER A 104 -2.23 12.86 5.12
N ILE A 105 -1.25 11.98 4.98
CA ILE A 105 -0.86 11.02 6.03
C ILE A 105 0.66 11.00 6.21
N TYR A 106 1.09 10.54 7.39
CA TYR A 106 2.39 9.93 7.60
C TYR A 106 2.23 8.42 7.67
N SER A 107 3.03 7.68 6.90
CA SER A 107 3.16 6.23 6.98
C SER A 107 4.52 5.88 7.57
N THR A 108 4.54 5.14 8.66
CA THR A 108 5.75 4.62 9.29
C THR A 108 5.80 3.12 9.14
N ILE A 109 6.81 2.63 8.41
CA ILE A 109 6.99 1.21 8.11
C ILE A 109 8.26 0.73 8.78
N PHE A 110 8.20 -0.38 9.49
CA PHE A 110 9.35 -1.00 10.09
C PHE A 110 9.23 -2.53 10.16
N HIS A 111 10.35 -3.21 9.91
CA HIS A 111 10.40 -4.64 10.10
C HIS A 111 10.55 -4.96 11.60
N PRO A 112 9.68 -5.82 12.16
CA PRO A 112 9.69 -6.11 13.60
C PRO A 112 11.02 -6.67 14.14
N ALA A 113 11.82 -7.35 13.30
CA ALA A 113 13.15 -7.82 13.68
C ALA A 113 14.10 -6.68 14.08
N PHE A 114 13.82 -5.44 13.67
CA PHE A 114 14.56 -4.26 14.13
C PHE A 114 14.51 -4.08 15.64
N LEU A 115 13.39 -4.43 16.27
CA LEU A 115 13.20 -4.28 17.72
C LEU A 115 14.01 -5.33 18.50
N PHE A 116 14.02 -6.57 18.02
CA PHE A 116 14.50 -7.72 18.80
C PHE A 116 15.82 -8.30 18.29
N GLY A 117 16.30 -7.87 17.10
CA GLY A 117 17.45 -8.47 16.44
C GLY A 117 17.18 -9.89 15.93
N TYR A 118 18.15 -10.41 15.17
CA TYR A 118 18.05 -11.77 14.62
C TYR A 118 18.51 -12.87 15.59
N GLY A 119 19.00 -12.49 16.78
CA GLY A 119 19.65 -13.42 17.73
C GLY A 119 18.87 -13.68 19.02
N ASP A 120 17.88 -12.87 19.37
CA ASP A 120 17.11 -13.05 20.61
C ASP A 120 15.81 -13.83 20.34
N VAL A 121 15.96 -15.15 20.18
CA VAL A 121 14.85 -16.06 19.90
C VAL A 121 13.80 -16.02 21.02
N LEU A 122 14.21 -15.90 22.28
CA LEU A 122 13.29 -15.95 23.42
C LEU A 122 12.33 -14.76 23.44
N VAL A 123 12.82 -13.56 23.22
CA VAL A 123 12.01 -12.33 23.23
C VAL A 123 11.14 -12.27 21.98
N SER A 124 11.71 -12.65 20.82
CA SER A 124 10.97 -12.73 19.57
C SER A 124 9.81 -13.72 19.65
N ASP A 125 10.05 -14.95 20.09
CA ASP A 125 9.02 -15.99 20.18
C ASP A 125 7.91 -15.63 21.17
N LYS A 126 8.25 -14.90 22.22
CA LYS A 126 7.29 -14.55 23.27
C LYS A 126 6.45 -13.31 22.95
N TYR A 127 7.05 -12.30 22.33
CA TYR A 127 6.43 -10.97 22.23
C TYR A 127 6.23 -10.48 20.77
N LEU A 128 6.94 -11.06 19.79
CA LEU A 128 6.81 -10.68 18.40
C LEU A 128 5.93 -11.66 17.62
N VAL A 129 6.37 -12.93 17.55
CA VAL A 129 5.70 -13.95 16.73
C VAL A 129 4.19 -14.05 17.03
N PRO A 130 3.71 -14.06 18.29
CA PRO A 130 2.28 -14.13 18.57
C PRO A 130 1.48 -12.95 18.04
N VAL A 131 2.08 -11.78 17.89
CA VAL A 131 1.41 -10.58 17.36
C VAL A 131 1.37 -10.65 15.84
N ILE A 132 2.52 -10.81 15.18
CA ILE A 132 2.60 -10.77 13.71
C ILE A 132 1.90 -11.95 13.03
N THR A 133 1.80 -13.09 13.71
CA THR A 133 1.09 -14.28 13.21
C THR A 133 -0.34 -14.39 13.73
N SER A 134 -0.82 -13.40 14.49
CA SER A 134 -2.16 -13.43 15.07
C SER A 134 -3.23 -13.39 13.98
N PRO A 135 -4.09 -14.41 13.86
CA PRO A 135 -5.19 -14.39 12.91
C PRO A 135 -6.31 -13.42 13.32
N THR A 136 -6.22 -12.87 14.51
CA THR A 136 -7.27 -12.05 15.15
C THR A 136 -6.86 -10.59 15.28
N PHE A 137 -5.59 -10.28 15.12
CA PHE A 137 -5.08 -8.93 15.06
C PHE A 137 -4.68 -8.61 13.63
N GLN A 138 -5.57 -7.98 12.89
CA GLN A 138 -5.28 -7.46 11.54
C GLN A 138 -4.84 -6.00 11.61
N TYR A 139 -5.61 -5.16 12.32
CA TYR A 139 -5.30 -3.74 12.50
C TYR A 139 -5.90 -3.23 13.83
N LEU A 140 -5.41 -2.08 14.26
CA LEU A 140 -5.91 -1.35 15.43
C LEU A 140 -6.04 0.13 15.09
N ILE A 141 -7.25 0.69 15.24
CA ILE A 141 -7.45 2.13 15.09
C ILE A 141 -6.87 2.86 16.29
N LEU A 142 -6.15 3.94 16.04
CA LEU A 142 -5.58 4.82 17.05
C LEU A 142 -6.41 6.09 17.12
N ASP A 143 -6.88 6.42 18.33
CA ASP A 143 -7.68 7.62 18.59
C ASP A 143 -7.23 8.24 19.92
N GLU A 144 -7.04 9.55 19.98
CA GLU A 144 -6.65 10.26 21.19
C GLU A 144 -7.73 10.22 22.29
N ASN A 145 -9.01 10.00 21.91
CA ASN A 145 -10.12 9.85 22.82
C ASN A 145 -10.24 8.42 23.39
N GLU A 146 -9.46 7.47 22.88
CA GLU A 146 -9.42 6.09 23.37
C GLU A 146 -8.18 5.89 24.25
N PRO A 147 -8.33 5.83 25.60
CA PRO A 147 -7.19 5.78 26.53
C PRO A 147 -6.18 4.65 26.25
N THR A 148 -6.64 3.56 25.65
CA THR A 148 -5.80 2.39 25.35
C THR A 148 -4.87 2.63 24.17
N THR A 149 -5.07 3.68 23.36
CA THR A 149 -4.28 3.97 22.16
C THR A 149 -3.47 5.27 22.26
N VAL A 150 -3.66 6.09 23.29
CA VAL A 150 -2.94 7.35 23.50
C VAL A 150 -1.42 7.14 23.53
N GLU A 151 -0.96 6.15 24.31
CA GLU A 151 0.48 5.85 24.39
C GLU A 151 1.06 5.42 23.03
N LEU A 152 0.31 4.69 22.23
CA LEU A 152 0.69 4.30 20.87
C LEU A 152 0.84 5.53 19.97
N LEU A 153 -0.12 6.46 20.04
CA LEU A 153 -0.06 7.73 19.30
C LEU A 153 1.14 8.58 19.71
N ASP A 154 1.42 8.70 21.01
CA ASP A 154 2.55 9.48 21.51
C ASP A 154 3.88 8.92 21.00
N GLN A 155 4.07 7.60 21.07
CA GLN A 155 5.30 6.96 20.63
C GLN A 155 5.51 7.09 19.12
N ILE A 156 4.48 6.85 18.31
CA ILE A 156 4.60 6.89 16.86
C ILE A 156 4.81 8.33 16.35
N ASN A 157 4.13 9.32 16.92
CA ASN A 157 4.36 10.73 16.61
C ASN A 157 5.80 11.15 16.94
N GLY A 158 6.35 10.63 18.05
CA GLY A 158 7.76 10.80 18.39
C GLY A 158 8.73 10.16 17.38
N VAL A 159 8.38 8.97 16.85
CA VAL A 159 9.14 8.32 15.75
C VAL A 159 9.11 9.17 14.49
N ILE A 160 7.94 9.65 14.09
CA ILE A 160 7.79 10.53 12.93
C ILE A 160 8.66 11.78 13.09
N ALA A 161 8.57 12.46 14.24
CA ALA A 161 9.34 13.66 14.53
C ALA A 161 10.87 13.41 14.49
N ASP A 162 11.35 12.32 15.06
CA ASP A 162 12.77 11.96 15.01
C ASP A 162 13.26 11.76 13.58
N ASN A 163 12.48 11.06 12.75
CA ASN A 163 12.85 10.72 11.39
C ASN A 163 12.72 11.90 10.41
N LEU A 164 11.87 12.88 10.70
CA LEU A 164 11.78 14.13 9.92
C LEU A 164 12.97 15.07 10.23
N VAL A 165 13.43 15.11 11.49
CA VAL A 165 14.49 16.02 11.91
C VAL A 165 15.88 15.42 11.79
N LYS A 166 16.04 14.10 11.98
CA LYS A 166 17.28 13.33 11.88
C LYS A 166 18.45 13.92 12.67
N LYS A 167 18.21 14.30 13.94
CA LYS A 167 19.29 14.70 14.83
C LYS A 167 20.21 13.53 15.12
N PHE A 168 21.49 13.81 15.42
CA PHE A 168 22.44 12.76 15.84
C PHE A 168 21.84 11.86 16.92
N GLY A 169 21.80 10.54 16.68
CA GLY A 169 21.20 9.54 17.55
C GLY A 169 19.70 9.32 17.33
N PHE A 170 19.10 9.85 16.25
CA PHE A 170 17.69 9.67 15.95
C PHE A 170 17.32 8.19 15.75
N GLU A 171 18.20 7.37 15.20
CA GLU A 171 18.00 5.94 15.01
C GLU A 171 17.84 5.21 16.35
N LEU A 172 18.65 5.58 17.34
CA LEU A 172 18.56 5.02 18.69
C LEU A 172 17.28 5.49 19.40
N SER A 173 16.94 6.77 19.25
CA SER A 173 15.70 7.34 19.78
C SER A 173 14.47 6.67 19.15
N THR A 174 14.46 6.51 17.84
CA THR A 174 13.42 5.80 17.09
C THR A 174 13.26 4.37 17.60
N LYS A 175 14.38 3.62 17.76
CA LYS A 175 14.33 2.25 18.29
C LYS A 175 13.73 2.20 19.70
N ALA A 176 14.14 3.09 20.58
CA ALA A 176 13.59 3.15 21.92
C ALA A 176 12.08 3.40 21.95
N LYS A 177 11.60 4.39 21.14
CA LYS A 177 10.17 4.69 21.00
C LYS A 177 9.38 3.53 20.41
N LEU A 178 9.92 2.86 19.38
CA LEU A 178 9.28 1.67 18.79
C LEU A 178 9.24 0.49 19.80
N CYS A 179 10.22 0.35 20.68
CA CYS A 179 10.13 -0.64 21.76
C CYS A 179 9.00 -0.31 22.73
N TYR A 180 8.84 0.95 23.15
CA TYR A 180 7.71 1.36 23.99
C TYR A 180 6.38 1.23 23.27
N PHE A 181 6.31 1.62 22.00
CA PHE A 181 5.16 1.39 21.13
C PHE A 181 4.76 -0.08 21.12
N TRP A 182 5.73 -0.99 20.96
CA TRP A 182 5.46 -2.42 20.92
C TRP A 182 4.95 -2.95 22.25
N ILE A 183 5.48 -2.47 23.38
CA ILE A 183 4.98 -2.83 24.72
C ILE A 183 3.52 -2.37 24.86
N ALA A 184 3.19 -1.15 24.49
CA ALA A 184 1.81 -0.66 24.54
C ALA A 184 0.91 -1.47 23.59
N LEU A 185 1.38 -1.81 22.38
CA LEU A 185 0.63 -2.63 21.43
C LEU A 185 0.29 -4.01 21.99
N ILE A 186 1.27 -4.76 22.51
CA ILE A 186 1.01 -6.09 23.07
C ILE A 186 0.06 -6.04 24.27
N ASN A 187 0.10 -4.99 25.08
CA ASN A 187 -0.83 -4.80 26.20
C ASN A 187 -2.26 -4.50 25.71
N THR A 188 -2.40 -3.85 24.56
CA THR A 188 -3.71 -3.51 23.96
C THR A 188 -4.31 -4.69 23.21
N VAL A 189 -3.50 -5.43 22.44
CA VAL A 189 -3.95 -6.55 21.59
C VAL A 189 -3.72 -7.92 22.22
N ALA A 190 -3.42 -8.00 23.54
CA ALA A 190 -2.94 -9.19 24.25
C ALA A 190 -3.62 -10.50 23.82
N PRO A 191 -2.85 -11.56 23.62
CA PRO A 191 -3.36 -12.88 23.28
C PRO A 191 -4.23 -13.40 24.43
N GLY A 192 -5.55 -13.36 24.23
CA GLY A 192 -6.55 -13.77 25.25
C GLY A 192 -7.81 -12.92 25.28
N LYS A 193 -7.80 -11.69 24.80
CA LYS A 193 -9.04 -10.97 24.51
C LYS A 193 -9.56 -11.43 23.15
N THR A 194 -10.70 -12.10 23.14
CA THR A 194 -11.31 -12.76 21.98
C THR A 194 -11.60 -11.75 20.87
N ILE A 195 -10.67 -11.58 19.96
CA ILE A 195 -10.92 -10.95 18.67
C ILE A 195 -11.52 -12.05 17.79
N LYS A 196 -12.64 -11.79 17.12
CA LYS A 196 -13.33 -12.78 16.30
C LYS A 196 -12.36 -13.36 15.26
N LYS A 197 -12.20 -14.69 15.23
CA LYS A 197 -11.44 -15.38 14.20
C LYS A 197 -12.04 -15.01 12.83
N PRO A 198 -11.23 -14.53 11.86
CA PRO A 198 -11.70 -14.49 10.47
C PRO A 198 -12.12 -15.89 10.06
N SER A 199 -13.15 -16.00 9.23
CA SER A 199 -13.54 -17.30 8.73
C SER A 199 -12.37 -17.89 7.92
N LYS A 200 -12.10 -19.18 8.08
CA LYS A 200 -10.99 -19.87 7.40
C LYS A 200 -11.03 -19.70 5.87
N SER A 201 -12.21 -19.43 5.31
CA SER A 201 -12.42 -19.17 3.88
C SER A 201 -11.91 -17.79 3.45
N ILE A 202 -12.05 -16.76 4.28
CA ILE A 202 -11.62 -15.39 3.96
C ILE A 202 -10.09 -15.33 3.87
N SER A 203 -9.39 -15.94 4.83
CA SER A 203 -7.92 -15.99 4.81
C SER A 203 -7.36 -16.73 3.58
N LEU A 204 -8.06 -17.75 3.09
CA LEU A 204 -7.66 -18.49 1.88
C LEU A 204 -7.92 -17.66 0.61
N ASP A 205 -9.03 -16.96 0.53
CA ASP A 205 -9.34 -16.07 -0.58
C ASP A 205 -8.35 -14.92 -0.67
N GLU A 206 -7.97 -14.36 0.47
CA GLU A 206 -6.97 -13.31 0.56
C GLU A 206 -5.58 -13.81 0.11
N ALA A 207 -5.16 -14.98 0.56
CA ALA A 207 -3.89 -15.58 0.11
C ALA A 207 -3.87 -15.79 -1.41
N ARG A 208 -4.97 -16.33 -1.97
CA ARG A 208 -5.12 -16.51 -3.42
C ARG A 208 -5.13 -15.18 -4.17
N ALA A 209 -5.80 -14.16 -3.65
CA ALA A 209 -5.82 -12.84 -4.26
C ALA A 209 -4.42 -12.22 -4.31
N LYS A 210 -3.62 -12.36 -3.25
CA LYS A 210 -2.21 -11.93 -3.19
C LYS A 210 -1.37 -12.61 -4.26
N ASP A 211 -1.47 -13.94 -4.39
CA ASP A 211 -0.73 -14.70 -5.39
C ASP A 211 -1.11 -14.28 -6.82
N ILE A 212 -2.41 -14.04 -7.07
CA ILE A 212 -2.91 -13.54 -8.35
C ILE A 212 -2.37 -12.14 -8.65
N ILE A 213 -2.35 -11.23 -7.65
CA ILE A 213 -1.78 -9.88 -7.81
C ILE A 213 -0.30 -9.97 -8.15
N MET A 214 0.48 -10.74 -7.40
CA MET A 214 1.91 -10.93 -7.69
C MET A 214 2.14 -11.44 -9.11
N PHE A 215 1.33 -12.42 -9.56
CA PHE A 215 1.42 -12.92 -10.93
C PHE A 215 1.13 -11.83 -11.96
N ILE A 216 0.10 -11.00 -11.72
CA ILE A 216 -0.24 -9.86 -12.59
C ILE A 216 0.90 -8.87 -12.66
N GLU A 217 1.43 -8.44 -11.52
CA GLU A 217 2.49 -7.43 -11.45
C GLU A 217 3.79 -7.87 -12.14
N GLN A 218 4.12 -9.15 -12.03
CA GLN A 218 5.31 -9.71 -12.69
C GLN A 218 5.14 -9.91 -14.20
N ASN A 219 3.90 -10.11 -14.68
CA ASN A 219 3.64 -10.53 -16.06
C ASN A 219 2.69 -9.59 -16.83
N TYR A 220 2.34 -8.42 -16.28
CA TYR A 220 1.29 -7.52 -16.84
C TYR A 220 1.51 -7.16 -18.32
N ALA A 221 2.76 -7.10 -18.77
CA ALA A 221 3.11 -6.75 -20.15
C ALA A 221 2.82 -7.91 -21.13
N ASP A 222 2.70 -9.13 -20.63
CA ASP A 222 2.44 -10.31 -21.44
C ASP A 222 0.93 -10.52 -21.69
N LYS A 223 0.62 -11.45 -22.58
CA LYS A 223 -0.76 -11.87 -22.79
C LYS A 223 -1.23 -12.73 -21.62
N ILE A 224 -1.98 -12.13 -20.71
CA ILE A 224 -2.59 -12.82 -19.56
C ILE A 224 -4.08 -13.06 -19.84
N THR A 225 -4.53 -14.29 -19.61
CA THR A 225 -5.94 -14.70 -19.66
C THR A 225 -6.44 -15.05 -18.25
N LEU A 226 -7.76 -15.17 -18.11
CA LEU A 226 -8.34 -15.64 -16.84
C LEU A 226 -7.94 -17.09 -16.52
N ASP A 227 -7.60 -17.90 -17.53
CA ASP A 227 -7.06 -19.25 -17.34
C ASP A 227 -5.69 -19.17 -16.65
N ASP A 228 -4.78 -18.34 -17.17
CA ASP A 228 -3.44 -18.16 -16.61
C ASP A 228 -3.51 -17.71 -15.14
N LEU A 229 -4.44 -16.78 -14.81
CA LEU A 229 -4.64 -16.31 -13.45
C LEU A 229 -5.22 -17.39 -12.51
N ALA A 230 -6.12 -18.22 -13.01
CA ALA A 230 -6.70 -19.32 -12.24
C ALA A 230 -5.68 -20.46 -12.03
N ASP A 231 -4.88 -20.74 -13.05
CA ASP A 231 -3.83 -21.78 -13.02
C ASP A 231 -2.70 -21.38 -12.08
N SER A 232 -2.36 -20.07 -11.97
CA SER A 232 -1.31 -19.59 -11.06
C SER A 232 -1.57 -19.92 -9.59
N VAL A 233 -2.84 -20.12 -9.21
CA VAL A 233 -3.28 -20.46 -7.85
C VAL A 233 -4.01 -21.82 -7.80
N HIS A 234 -3.93 -22.61 -8.86
CA HIS A 234 -4.47 -23.98 -8.97
C HIS A 234 -5.97 -24.09 -8.67
N ILE A 235 -6.79 -23.18 -9.18
CA ILE A 235 -8.24 -23.19 -9.02
C ILE A 235 -8.98 -23.01 -10.34
N SER A 236 -10.30 -23.22 -10.34
CA SER A 236 -11.10 -22.95 -11.52
C SER A 236 -11.28 -21.42 -11.76
N LYS A 237 -11.50 -21.01 -13.02
CA LYS A 237 -11.83 -19.60 -13.38
C LYS A 237 -12.96 -19.01 -12.54
N SER A 238 -14.01 -19.80 -12.31
CA SER A 238 -15.15 -19.35 -11.50
C SER A 238 -14.76 -19.08 -10.06
N GLU A 239 -13.88 -19.94 -9.49
CA GLU A 239 -13.38 -19.72 -8.13
C GLU A 239 -12.38 -18.58 -8.08
N CYS A 240 -11.53 -18.42 -9.08
CA CYS A 240 -10.61 -17.30 -9.21
C CYS A 240 -11.36 -15.95 -9.18
N CYS A 241 -12.41 -15.81 -9.99
CA CYS A 241 -13.26 -14.60 -9.95
C CYS A 241 -13.94 -14.41 -8.61
N ARG A 242 -14.45 -15.48 -7.98
CA ARG A 242 -15.18 -15.39 -6.71
C ARG A 242 -14.25 -15.02 -5.55
N CYS A 243 -13.12 -15.69 -5.41
CA CYS A 243 -12.17 -15.40 -4.32
C CYS A 243 -11.60 -13.98 -4.44
N PHE A 244 -11.23 -13.57 -5.66
CA PHE A 244 -10.70 -12.23 -5.90
C PHE A 244 -11.76 -11.15 -5.64
N LYS A 245 -13.01 -11.38 -6.04
CA LYS A 245 -14.12 -10.45 -5.76
C LYS A 245 -14.48 -10.39 -4.28
N ARG A 246 -14.39 -11.51 -3.53
CA ARG A 246 -14.57 -11.51 -2.07
C ARG A 246 -13.44 -10.76 -1.36
N ALA A 247 -12.20 -10.90 -1.85
CA ALA A 247 -11.04 -10.25 -1.24
C ALA A 247 -10.95 -8.75 -1.57
N LEU A 248 -11.26 -8.32 -2.80
CA LEU A 248 -10.94 -6.98 -3.31
C LEU A 248 -12.13 -6.24 -3.93
N ASN A 249 -13.31 -6.85 -3.96
CA ASN A 249 -14.50 -6.34 -4.66
C ASN A 249 -14.31 -6.06 -6.17
N LEU A 250 -13.26 -6.64 -6.77
CA LEU A 250 -12.89 -6.54 -8.19
C LEU A 250 -12.75 -7.94 -8.78
N THR A 251 -12.86 -8.06 -10.09
CA THR A 251 -12.43 -9.28 -10.79
C THR A 251 -10.91 -9.21 -11.10
N PRO A 252 -10.23 -10.36 -11.26
CA PRO A 252 -8.81 -10.39 -11.61
C PRO A 252 -8.51 -9.63 -12.91
N ILE A 253 -9.39 -9.71 -13.90
CA ILE A 253 -9.20 -9.01 -15.19
C ILE A 253 -9.42 -7.50 -15.05
N GLU A 254 -10.38 -7.06 -14.24
CA GLU A 254 -10.53 -5.63 -13.93
C GLU A 254 -9.28 -5.07 -13.25
N TYR A 255 -8.71 -5.82 -12.28
CA TYR A 255 -7.45 -5.45 -11.65
C TYR A 255 -6.30 -5.36 -12.67
N LEU A 256 -6.13 -6.37 -13.53
CA LEU A 256 -5.11 -6.37 -14.58
C LEU A 256 -5.26 -5.15 -15.51
N MET A 257 -6.49 -4.83 -15.96
CA MET A 257 -6.73 -3.67 -16.81
C MET A 257 -6.40 -2.36 -16.10
N LYS A 258 -6.84 -2.23 -14.84
CA LYS A 258 -6.53 -1.09 -13.98
C LYS A 258 -5.01 -0.92 -13.85
N PHE A 259 -4.30 -1.97 -13.48
CA PHE A 259 -2.83 -1.95 -13.32
C PHE A 259 -2.10 -1.50 -14.61
N ARG A 260 -2.47 -2.07 -15.77
CA ARG A 260 -1.90 -1.69 -17.07
C ARG A 260 -2.11 -0.22 -17.42
N ILE A 261 -3.32 0.30 -17.19
CA ILE A 261 -3.62 1.72 -17.45
C ILE A 261 -2.78 2.62 -16.57
N PHE A 262 -2.63 2.29 -15.32
CA PHE A 262 -1.86 3.10 -14.39
C PHE A 262 -0.37 3.06 -14.69
N LYS A 263 0.16 1.89 -15.02
CA LYS A 263 1.55 1.77 -15.47
C LYS A 263 1.79 2.60 -16.74
N SER A 264 0.83 2.62 -17.66
CA SER A 264 0.93 3.43 -18.89
C SER A 264 0.89 4.93 -18.60
N ALA A 265 0.08 5.38 -17.63
CA ALA A 265 0.03 6.78 -17.24
C ALA A 265 1.32 7.24 -16.56
N SER A 266 1.87 6.45 -15.64
CA SER A 266 3.19 6.68 -15.04
C SER A 266 4.28 6.79 -16.12
N MET A 267 4.33 5.88 -17.10
CA MET A 267 5.28 5.96 -18.21
C MET A 267 5.12 7.25 -19.04
N ILE A 268 3.90 7.78 -19.21
CA ILE A 268 3.67 9.06 -19.87
C ILE A 268 4.21 10.22 -19.02
N GLN A 269 3.96 10.23 -17.71
CA GLN A 269 4.43 11.27 -16.79
C GLN A 269 5.95 11.34 -16.76
N ASN A 270 6.60 10.21 -16.60
CA ASN A 270 8.05 10.09 -16.51
C ASN A 270 8.77 10.23 -17.86
N ASN A 271 8.03 10.59 -18.94
CA ASN A 271 8.57 10.67 -20.30
C ASN A 271 9.36 9.42 -20.72
N ASP A 272 8.92 8.23 -20.29
CA ASP A 272 9.56 6.96 -20.64
C ASP A 272 9.71 6.84 -22.18
N PRO A 273 10.89 6.47 -22.69
CA PRO A 273 11.09 6.22 -24.12
C PRO A 273 10.07 5.26 -24.74
N LYS A 274 9.58 4.28 -23.99
CA LYS A 274 8.55 3.33 -24.42
C LYS A 274 7.16 3.95 -24.55
N ALA A 275 6.95 5.14 -23.97
CA ALA A 275 5.68 5.89 -24.07
C ALA A 275 5.66 6.92 -25.21
N ARG A 276 6.72 7.04 -26.04
CA ARG A 276 6.77 8.02 -27.14
C ARG A 276 5.62 7.86 -28.12
N SER A 277 5.35 6.64 -28.56
CA SER A 277 4.18 6.27 -29.36
C SER A 277 3.09 5.65 -28.47
N PHE A 278 1.86 6.13 -28.56
CA PHE A 278 0.74 5.55 -27.79
C PHE A 278 0.36 4.16 -28.27
N SER A 279 0.65 3.83 -29.55
CA SER A 279 0.45 2.48 -30.06
C SER A 279 1.46 1.52 -29.41
N ASP A 280 2.73 1.90 -29.37
CA ASP A 280 3.78 1.08 -28.74
C ASP A 280 3.56 0.99 -27.23
N LEU A 281 3.14 2.10 -26.59
CA LEU A 281 2.79 2.12 -25.17
C LEU A 281 1.71 1.08 -24.86
N ALA A 282 0.64 1.02 -25.68
CA ALA A 282 -0.43 0.03 -25.51
C ALA A 282 0.12 -1.41 -25.51
N PHE A 283 1.00 -1.73 -26.46
CA PHE A 283 1.63 -3.06 -26.54
C PHE A 283 2.61 -3.29 -25.38
N ASN A 284 3.42 -2.30 -25.01
CA ASN A 284 4.38 -2.39 -23.92
C ASN A 284 3.72 -2.66 -22.55
N VAL A 285 2.47 -2.23 -22.37
CA VAL A 285 1.71 -2.53 -21.15
C VAL A 285 0.72 -3.71 -21.32
N GLY A 286 0.86 -4.49 -22.39
CA GLY A 286 0.15 -5.76 -22.56
C GLY A 286 -1.22 -5.67 -23.24
N PHE A 287 -1.59 -4.56 -23.87
CA PHE A 287 -2.79 -4.50 -24.70
C PHE A 287 -2.51 -5.01 -26.11
N ASN A 288 -3.40 -5.83 -26.66
CA ASN A 288 -3.29 -6.33 -28.03
C ASN A 288 -3.81 -5.36 -29.09
N ASN A 289 -4.44 -4.25 -28.69
CA ASN A 289 -5.11 -3.32 -29.58
C ASN A 289 -5.08 -1.91 -28.98
N ALA A 290 -4.47 -0.97 -29.71
CA ALA A 290 -4.36 0.43 -29.31
C ALA A 290 -5.72 1.15 -29.17
N SER A 291 -6.73 0.78 -30.00
CA SER A 291 -8.06 1.36 -29.91
C SER A 291 -8.77 0.93 -28.62
N TYR A 292 -8.62 -0.35 -28.24
CA TYR A 292 -9.15 -0.85 -26.98
C TYR A 292 -8.42 -0.23 -25.78
N PHE A 293 -7.09 -0.11 -25.84
CA PHE A 293 -6.28 0.62 -24.85
C PHE A 293 -6.81 2.05 -24.66
N ASN A 294 -7.01 2.82 -25.74
CA ASN A 294 -7.51 4.19 -25.65
C ASN A 294 -8.91 4.27 -25.02
N LYS A 295 -9.78 3.30 -25.31
CA LYS A 295 -11.11 3.21 -24.69
C LYS A 295 -11.00 2.96 -23.19
N VAL A 296 -10.19 1.98 -22.78
CA VAL A 296 -10.00 1.61 -21.36
C VAL A 296 -9.28 2.73 -20.61
N PHE A 297 -8.25 3.34 -21.23
CA PHE A 297 -7.56 4.49 -20.66
C PHE A 297 -8.53 5.65 -20.37
N ARG A 298 -9.39 5.98 -21.34
CA ARG A 298 -10.42 7.01 -21.15
C ARG A 298 -11.47 6.62 -20.10
N GLN A 299 -11.79 5.34 -19.97
CA GLN A 299 -12.72 4.85 -18.96
C GLN A 299 -12.16 5.07 -17.55
N TYR A 300 -10.88 4.78 -17.32
CA TYR A 300 -10.25 4.90 -16.01
C TYR A 300 -9.74 6.33 -15.71
N LEU A 301 -9.31 7.10 -16.70
CA LEU A 301 -8.65 8.39 -16.50
C LEU A 301 -9.43 9.58 -17.07
N GLY A 302 -10.65 9.36 -17.54
CA GLY A 302 -11.53 10.41 -18.04
C GLY A 302 -11.07 11.11 -19.33
N CYS A 303 -9.88 10.80 -19.85
CA CYS A 303 -9.32 11.39 -21.07
C CYS A 303 -8.49 10.36 -21.86
N THR A 304 -8.17 10.67 -23.12
CA THR A 304 -7.31 9.83 -23.93
C THR A 304 -5.83 9.98 -23.52
N PRO A 305 -4.94 9.01 -23.83
CA PRO A 305 -3.51 9.13 -23.56
C PRO A 305 -2.87 10.41 -24.14
N SER A 306 -3.35 10.84 -25.31
CA SER A 306 -2.88 12.08 -25.97
C SER A 306 -3.32 13.34 -25.21
N GLU A 307 -4.59 13.38 -24.77
CA GLU A 307 -5.10 14.46 -23.94
C GLU A 307 -4.42 14.49 -22.58
N TYR A 308 -4.18 13.32 -21.97
CA TYR A 308 -3.45 13.16 -20.74
C TYR A 308 -2.05 13.77 -20.83
N ARG A 309 -1.24 13.33 -21.83
CA ARG A 309 0.11 13.87 -22.07
C ARG A 309 0.12 15.39 -22.32
N ARG A 310 -0.89 15.91 -22.99
CA ARG A 310 -1.00 17.35 -23.21
C ARG A 310 -1.29 18.08 -21.91
N LYS A 311 -2.27 17.62 -21.15
CA LYS A 311 -2.75 18.25 -19.93
C LYS A 311 -1.65 18.33 -18.86
N ILE A 312 -0.92 17.23 -18.59
CA ILE A 312 0.20 17.24 -17.64
C ILE A 312 1.31 18.22 -18.01
N LYS A 313 1.45 18.59 -19.30
CA LYS A 313 2.46 19.55 -19.75
C LYS A 313 1.97 21.02 -19.70
N THR A 314 0.67 21.24 -19.82
CA THR A 314 0.11 22.58 -20.00
C THR A 314 -0.69 23.09 -18.83
N ASP A 315 -1.09 22.23 -17.93
CA ASP A 315 -1.92 22.57 -16.77
C ASP A 315 -1.26 22.02 -15.49
N PRO A 316 -0.57 22.88 -14.72
CA PRO A 316 0.04 22.48 -13.44
C PRO A 316 -0.96 21.97 -12.39
N ASN A 317 -2.26 22.28 -12.56
CA ASN A 317 -3.33 21.85 -11.69
C ASN A 317 -4.18 20.72 -12.30
N PHE A 318 -3.71 20.13 -13.39
CA PHE A 318 -4.42 19.03 -14.02
C PHE A 318 -4.39 17.79 -13.14
N ASP A 319 -5.55 17.50 -12.60
CA ASP A 319 -5.82 16.26 -11.87
C ASP A 319 -6.61 15.30 -12.78
N PRO A 320 -5.94 14.26 -13.30
CA PRO A 320 -6.60 13.29 -14.18
C PRO A 320 -7.63 12.41 -13.46
N PHE A 321 -7.68 12.46 -12.13
CA PHE A 321 -8.47 11.57 -11.28
C PHE A 321 -9.69 12.25 -10.64
N LYS A 322 -9.78 13.58 -10.76
CA LYS A 322 -10.84 14.41 -10.16
C LYS A 322 -12.29 14.00 -10.51
N ASN A 323 -12.49 13.19 -11.57
CA ASN A 323 -13.81 12.80 -12.06
C ASN A 323 -13.98 11.27 -12.23
N ILE A 324 -13.18 10.46 -11.56
CA ILE A 324 -13.32 9.00 -11.64
C ILE A 324 -14.28 8.56 -10.53
N SER A 325 -15.44 8.05 -10.95
CA SER A 325 -16.30 7.26 -10.07
C SER A 325 -15.62 5.91 -9.83
N LEU A 326 -15.21 5.66 -8.61
CA LEU A 326 -14.64 4.39 -8.15
C LEU A 326 -15.72 3.34 -8.00
#